data_5b8a5e45662c9ffac0da55f8fce8d4f3
#
_entry.id   5b8a5e45662c9ffac0da55f8fce8d4f3
#
_cell.length_a   1.000
_cell.length_b   1.000
_cell.length_c   1.000
_cell.angle_alpha   90.00
_cell.angle_beta   90.00
_cell.angle_gamma   90.00
#
_symmetry.space_group_name_H-M   'P 1'
#
loop_
_entity.id
_entity.type
_entity.pdbx_description
1 polymer ?
#
loop_
_entity_poly.entity_id
_entity_poly.type
_entity_poly.pdbx_seq_one_letter_code
_entity_poly.pdbx_strand_id
1 'polypeptide(L)'
;MYRGPAGNGVSTERIRTDWTVSPPRLLWRAPLTNGLSSVTVSDGRAFTLVRRGSALGGTEHCVALDTANGQILWTAEIGTARYPDGGVGGDDGPRSTPVVKDGRVYVLGSYLNLHCLDAATGGTVWSKDLRAEYGGGVIPWQSAASPLIEGDLLLVNLNAAPERLAAFRLSDGGLAWRRHNEAMTHATPIAATIEGVRQVIYLTQSGLVAVNPADGALLWRFTPIPYNTSIAITPVVESNRVYYAGAYSMGSAAARVVKSGDALTAQQLLGRRSTRMIHWSTPVAVNGYIYGLFGSQSGQLRCLDLHNNGEYTWQGPEFGTGATLLVDGKLLVAAEDGEIVLVEPDPAQYREIARFRATNGRIWNSPALSNGVLYVRATTELAAFDVAPPPPPVLRVEAGFDLAAGRLRFRVVNWNGTPIEPGRVPGITLRQTNDPTLPLAAWTPAEVEWILESGVLRGEWTLPAGAAAQFFVVSEDH
;
A
#
# COMPACT_ATOMS: atom_id res chain seq x y z
N MET A 1 -3.99 0.07 5.80
CA MET A 1 -4.07 1.55 5.77
C MET A 1 -4.15 2.02 4.31
N TYR A 2 -4.52 3.29 4.07
CA TYR A 2 -4.43 3.89 2.74
C TYR A 2 -3.01 3.75 2.18
N ARG A 3 -2.88 3.22 0.94
CA ARG A 3 -1.60 2.93 0.28
C ARG A 3 -0.69 1.93 1.03
N GLY A 4 -1.28 0.92 1.66
CA GLY A 4 -0.56 -0.18 2.30
C GLY A 4 -0.16 0.07 3.76
N PRO A 5 0.47 -0.91 4.42
CA PRO A 5 0.76 -0.88 5.86
C PRO A 5 1.62 0.31 6.31
N ALA A 6 2.56 0.76 5.48
CA ALA A 6 3.40 1.93 5.74
C ALA A 6 2.82 3.24 5.19
N GLY A 7 1.68 3.21 4.47
CA GLY A 7 1.07 4.39 3.85
C GLY A 7 1.86 4.99 2.68
N ASN A 8 2.93 4.35 2.24
CA ASN A 8 3.88 4.87 1.25
C ASN A 8 3.64 4.39 -0.19
N GLY A 9 2.68 3.50 -0.40
CA GLY A 9 2.38 2.92 -1.72
C GLY A 9 3.41 1.89 -2.20
N VAL A 10 4.12 1.25 -1.26
CA VAL A 10 5.13 0.23 -1.57
C VAL A 10 4.68 -1.13 -1.04
N SER A 11 4.75 -2.15 -1.87
CA SER A 11 4.59 -3.56 -1.52
C SER A 11 5.80 -4.36 -1.98
N THR A 12 6.28 -5.23 -1.11
CA THR A 12 7.34 -6.21 -1.41
C THR A 12 6.78 -7.56 -1.86
N GLU A 13 5.46 -7.72 -1.90
CA GLU A 13 4.83 -8.94 -2.40
C GLU A 13 5.26 -9.17 -3.85
N ARG A 14 5.71 -10.39 -4.14
CA ARG A 14 6.08 -10.79 -5.49
C ARG A 14 4.86 -10.94 -6.38
N ILE A 15 4.99 -10.50 -7.62
CA ILE A 15 3.96 -10.64 -8.64
C ILE A 15 4.56 -11.22 -9.92
N ARG A 16 3.72 -11.93 -10.69
CA ARG A 16 4.10 -12.31 -12.05
C ARG A 16 4.05 -11.09 -12.98
N THR A 17 4.87 -11.09 -14.01
CA THR A 17 5.02 -9.97 -14.94
C THR A 17 4.75 -10.34 -16.40
N ASP A 18 4.42 -11.60 -16.66
CA ASP A 18 4.18 -12.16 -18.00
C ASP A 18 2.75 -11.90 -18.52
N TRP A 19 2.13 -10.80 -18.10
CA TRP A 19 0.70 -10.48 -18.35
C TRP A 19 0.36 -10.38 -19.85
N THR A 20 1.33 -10.09 -20.69
CA THR A 20 1.14 -10.07 -22.15
C THR A 20 0.89 -11.47 -22.72
N VAL A 21 1.53 -12.51 -22.14
CA VAL A 21 1.38 -13.91 -22.55
C VAL A 21 0.25 -14.59 -21.77
N SER A 22 0.14 -14.29 -20.48
CA SER A 22 -0.82 -14.87 -19.56
C SER A 22 -1.43 -13.75 -18.70
N PRO A 23 -2.52 -13.10 -19.14
CA PRO A 23 -3.15 -12.03 -18.39
C PRO A 23 -3.59 -12.47 -16.98
N PRO A 24 -3.58 -11.58 -15.97
CA PRO A 24 -4.10 -11.87 -14.64
C PRO A 24 -5.51 -12.45 -14.68
N ARG A 25 -5.70 -13.57 -14.00
CA ARG A 25 -6.98 -14.25 -13.95
C ARG A 25 -7.94 -13.48 -13.05
N LEU A 26 -9.11 -13.11 -13.58
CA LEU A 26 -10.20 -12.56 -12.76
C LEU A 26 -10.68 -13.66 -11.78
N LEU A 27 -10.61 -13.39 -10.49
CA LEU A 27 -11.14 -14.25 -9.43
C LEU A 27 -12.63 -13.99 -9.22
N TRP A 28 -12.98 -12.73 -9.04
CA TRP A 28 -14.36 -12.27 -8.91
C TRP A 28 -14.50 -10.78 -9.22
N ARG A 29 -15.74 -10.37 -9.47
CA ARG A 29 -16.15 -8.97 -9.65
C ARG A 29 -17.43 -8.72 -8.90
N ALA A 30 -17.44 -7.70 -8.04
CA ALA A 30 -18.59 -7.33 -7.24
C ALA A 30 -19.10 -5.94 -7.64
N PRO A 31 -20.40 -5.77 -7.94
CA PRO A 31 -20.97 -4.45 -8.13
C PRO A 31 -21.03 -3.71 -6.79
N LEU A 32 -20.72 -2.42 -6.84
CA LEU A 32 -20.81 -1.50 -5.72
C LEU A 32 -21.65 -0.29 -6.13
N THR A 33 -22.09 0.49 -5.16
CA THR A 33 -22.61 1.83 -5.43
C THR A 33 -21.46 2.84 -5.44
N ASN A 34 -21.71 4.05 -5.93
CA ASN A 34 -20.71 5.08 -6.18
C ASN A 34 -19.78 5.32 -4.97
N GLY A 35 -18.50 5.49 -5.25
CA GLY A 35 -17.48 5.83 -4.27
C GLY A 35 -16.10 5.91 -4.89
N LEU A 36 -15.24 6.72 -4.28
CA LEU A 36 -13.86 7.00 -4.71
C LEU A 36 -12.84 6.52 -3.67
N SER A 37 -13.30 5.84 -2.62
CA SER A 37 -12.48 5.24 -1.58
C SER A 37 -11.62 4.12 -2.15
N SER A 38 -10.36 4.02 -1.74
CA SER A 38 -9.54 2.83 -1.98
C SER A 38 -10.04 1.64 -1.17
N VAL A 39 -9.36 0.52 -1.30
CA VAL A 39 -9.68 -0.72 -0.60
C VAL A 39 -8.59 -1.02 0.44
N THR A 40 -9.00 -1.43 1.63
CA THR A 40 -8.09 -2.03 2.63
C THR A 40 -8.46 -3.49 2.82
N VAL A 41 -7.47 -4.36 2.75
CA VAL A 41 -7.64 -5.81 2.92
C VAL A 41 -7.04 -6.25 4.24
N SER A 42 -7.77 -7.04 5.00
CA SER A 42 -7.32 -7.69 6.26
C SER A 42 -8.20 -8.89 6.58
N ASP A 43 -7.59 -9.95 7.06
CA ASP A 43 -8.28 -11.13 7.62
C ASP A 43 -9.43 -11.67 6.76
N GLY A 44 -9.16 -11.86 5.47
CA GLY A 44 -10.13 -12.39 4.51
C GLY A 44 -11.25 -11.42 4.13
N ARG A 45 -11.13 -10.13 4.46
CA ARG A 45 -12.12 -9.09 4.15
C ARG A 45 -11.50 -7.91 3.42
N ALA A 46 -12.26 -7.37 2.46
CA ALA A 46 -11.94 -6.13 1.76
C ALA A 46 -12.92 -5.04 2.19
N PHE A 47 -12.40 -3.91 2.68
CA PHE A 47 -13.18 -2.80 3.22
C PHE A 47 -13.07 -1.59 2.31
N THR A 48 -14.18 -0.94 2.01
CA THR A 48 -14.24 0.28 1.22
C THR A 48 -15.46 1.11 1.60
N LEU A 49 -15.54 2.35 1.10
CA LEU A 49 -16.68 3.22 1.32
C LEU A 49 -17.50 3.38 0.06
N VAL A 50 -18.81 3.45 0.23
CA VAL A 50 -19.77 3.67 -0.85
C VAL A 50 -20.83 4.69 -0.44
N ARG A 51 -21.45 5.31 -1.43
CA ARG A 51 -22.65 6.15 -1.28
C ARG A 51 -23.90 5.32 -1.62
N ARG A 52 -24.94 5.46 -0.83
CA ARG A 52 -26.29 5.05 -1.19
C ARG A 52 -27.20 6.27 -1.37
N GLY A 53 -28.11 6.21 -2.28
CA GLY A 53 -28.97 7.34 -2.63
C GLY A 53 -28.27 8.38 -3.54
N SER A 54 -28.81 9.59 -3.60
CA SER A 54 -28.30 10.64 -4.48
C SER A 54 -27.02 11.31 -3.96
N ALA A 55 -26.28 11.97 -4.84
CA ALA A 55 -25.10 12.75 -4.48
C ALA A 55 -25.40 13.99 -3.60
N LEU A 56 -26.66 14.42 -3.51
CA LEU A 56 -27.08 15.60 -2.76
C LEU A 56 -27.96 15.28 -1.54
N GLY A 57 -28.27 14.01 -1.28
CA GLY A 57 -29.18 13.62 -0.21
C GLY A 57 -29.16 12.10 0.06
N GLY A 58 -28.00 11.49 -0.05
CA GLY A 58 -27.79 10.07 0.28
C GLY A 58 -27.10 9.88 1.62
N THR A 59 -26.60 8.65 1.81
CA THR A 59 -25.81 8.23 2.99
C THR A 59 -24.52 7.57 2.57
N GLU A 60 -23.47 7.73 3.37
CA GLU A 60 -22.18 7.05 3.24
C GLU A 60 -22.18 5.76 4.06
N HIS A 61 -21.61 4.72 3.50
CA HIS A 61 -21.52 3.42 4.13
C HIS A 61 -20.12 2.84 4.04
N CYS A 62 -19.67 2.19 5.10
CA CYS A 62 -18.57 1.26 5.05
C CYS A 62 -19.11 -0.13 4.68
N VAL A 63 -18.43 -0.78 3.74
CA VAL A 63 -18.81 -2.10 3.22
C VAL A 63 -17.64 -3.06 3.41
N ALA A 64 -17.92 -4.26 3.92
CA ALA A 64 -16.97 -5.37 3.93
C ALA A 64 -17.39 -6.42 2.91
N LEU A 65 -16.43 -6.86 2.10
CA LEU A 65 -16.61 -7.95 1.13
C LEU A 65 -15.71 -9.12 1.53
N ASP A 66 -16.17 -10.33 1.28
CA ASP A 66 -15.35 -11.54 1.36
C ASP A 66 -14.29 -11.53 0.25
N THR A 67 -13.02 -11.69 0.61
CA THR A 67 -11.92 -11.69 -0.37
C THR A 67 -11.92 -12.93 -1.28
N ALA A 68 -12.55 -14.03 -0.87
CA ALA A 68 -12.60 -15.25 -1.65
C ALA A 68 -13.56 -15.18 -2.85
N ASN A 69 -14.68 -14.43 -2.71
CA ASN A 69 -15.76 -14.45 -3.70
C ASN A 69 -16.41 -13.09 -4.00
N GLY A 70 -16.02 -12.02 -3.29
CA GLY A 70 -16.55 -10.68 -3.46
C GLY A 70 -17.96 -10.45 -2.90
N GLN A 71 -18.52 -11.38 -2.13
CA GLN A 71 -19.83 -11.19 -1.52
C GLN A 71 -19.77 -10.13 -0.42
N ILE A 72 -20.78 -9.26 -0.36
CA ILE A 72 -20.91 -8.28 0.73
C ILE A 72 -21.29 -9.02 2.01
N LEU A 73 -20.41 -8.96 3.00
CA LEU A 73 -20.62 -9.57 4.33
C LEU A 73 -21.48 -8.68 5.21
N TRP A 74 -21.23 -7.39 5.21
CA TRP A 74 -22.00 -6.40 5.95
C TRP A 74 -21.86 -4.99 5.35
N THR A 75 -22.76 -4.12 5.75
CA THR A 75 -22.78 -2.69 5.41
C THR A 75 -23.16 -1.90 6.63
N ALA A 76 -22.36 -0.88 6.97
CA ALA A 76 -22.61 0.02 8.12
C ALA A 76 -22.73 1.46 7.62
N GLU A 77 -23.79 2.16 7.98
CA GLU A 77 -23.94 3.58 7.72
C GLU A 77 -22.97 4.39 8.58
N ILE A 78 -22.29 5.37 7.97
CA ILE A 78 -21.26 6.21 8.61
C ILE A 78 -21.56 7.71 8.54
N GLY A 79 -22.63 8.10 7.86
CA GLY A 79 -23.04 9.51 7.82
C GLY A 79 -23.69 9.94 6.54
N THR A 80 -23.85 11.24 6.41
CA THR A 80 -24.52 11.89 5.27
C THR A 80 -23.62 11.90 4.04
N ALA A 81 -24.20 11.55 2.87
CA ALA A 81 -23.61 11.76 1.56
C ALA A 81 -24.21 13.00 0.90
N ARG A 82 -23.47 14.11 0.89
CA ARG A 82 -23.86 15.34 0.22
C ARG A 82 -22.63 16.01 -0.40
N TYR A 83 -22.59 16.07 -1.72
CA TYR A 83 -21.44 16.58 -2.49
C TYR A 83 -21.89 17.76 -3.38
N PRO A 84 -22.16 18.95 -2.77
CA PRO A 84 -22.71 20.09 -3.50
C PRO A 84 -21.71 20.73 -4.46
N ASP A 85 -20.40 20.54 -4.21
CA ASP A 85 -19.35 21.12 -5.05
C ASP A 85 -19.20 20.38 -6.39
N GLY A 86 -19.86 19.23 -6.53
CA GLY A 86 -19.84 18.42 -7.74
C GLY A 86 -18.44 17.87 -8.04
N GLY A 87 -18.13 17.73 -9.31
CA GLY A 87 -16.79 17.40 -9.80
C GLY A 87 -16.73 16.12 -10.61
N VAL A 88 -17.65 15.17 -10.44
CA VAL A 88 -17.58 13.84 -11.09
C VAL A 88 -18.86 13.47 -11.85
N GLY A 89 -19.73 14.44 -12.11
CA GLY A 89 -20.88 14.21 -12.98
C GLY A 89 -21.93 13.21 -12.45
N GLY A 90 -22.14 13.19 -11.13
CA GLY A 90 -23.07 12.26 -10.47
C GLY A 90 -22.41 11.02 -9.86
N ASP A 91 -21.16 10.76 -10.19
CA ASP A 91 -20.39 9.63 -9.68
C ASP A 91 -19.71 9.92 -8.33
N ASP A 92 -19.98 11.08 -7.73
CA ASP A 92 -19.42 11.46 -6.44
C ASP A 92 -19.82 10.51 -5.32
N GLY A 93 -18.88 10.32 -4.41
CA GLY A 93 -19.01 9.45 -3.26
C GLY A 93 -17.85 9.64 -2.27
N PRO A 94 -17.84 8.89 -1.17
CA PRO A 94 -16.78 8.98 -0.17
C PRO A 94 -15.40 8.68 -0.76
N ARG A 95 -14.41 9.44 -0.32
CA ARG A 95 -13.02 9.42 -0.83
C ARG A 95 -12.02 8.86 0.18
N SER A 96 -12.31 9.00 1.47
CA SER A 96 -11.50 8.45 2.56
C SER A 96 -11.43 6.91 2.46
N THR A 97 -10.33 6.33 2.89
CA THR A 97 -10.13 4.87 2.88
C THR A 97 -10.19 4.34 4.31
N PRO A 98 -10.95 3.26 4.58
CA PRO A 98 -10.96 2.59 5.88
C PRO A 98 -9.57 2.15 6.31
N VAL A 99 -9.30 2.19 7.63
CA VAL A 99 -8.05 1.69 8.20
C VAL A 99 -8.38 0.56 9.17
N VAL A 100 -7.65 -0.54 9.11
CA VAL A 100 -7.91 -1.75 9.91
C VAL A 100 -6.75 -2.03 10.85
N LYS A 101 -7.08 -2.32 12.10
CA LYS A 101 -6.15 -2.83 13.11
C LYS A 101 -6.90 -3.65 14.16
N ASP A 102 -6.35 -4.80 14.53
CA ASP A 102 -6.81 -5.65 15.65
C ASP A 102 -8.31 -5.95 15.60
N GLY A 103 -8.85 -6.36 14.45
CA GLY A 103 -10.25 -6.68 14.26
C GLY A 103 -11.20 -5.47 14.31
N ARG A 104 -10.68 -4.25 14.17
CA ARG A 104 -11.45 -3.01 14.13
C ARG A 104 -11.22 -2.27 12.81
N VAL A 105 -12.27 -1.62 12.31
CA VAL A 105 -12.25 -0.77 11.11
C VAL A 105 -12.51 0.67 11.54
N TYR A 106 -11.57 1.55 11.26
CA TYR A 106 -11.68 2.98 11.56
C TYR A 106 -11.96 3.75 10.29
N VAL A 107 -12.98 4.59 10.32
CA VAL A 107 -13.50 5.29 9.14
C VAL A 107 -13.73 6.75 9.45
N LEU A 108 -13.30 7.63 8.56
CA LEU A 108 -13.65 9.05 8.59
C LEU A 108 -14.55 9.37 7.40
N GLY A 109 -15.80 9.70 7.66
CA GLY A 109 -16.75 10.13 6.64
C GLY A 109 -16.46 11.52 6.09
N SER A 110 -17.02 11.84 4.93
CA SER A 110 -16.83 13.13 4.23
C SER A 110 -17.24 14.34 5.07
N TYR A 111 -18.15 14.14 6.01
CA TYR A 111 -18.64 15.16 6.94
C TYR A 111 -18.04 15.04 8.35
N LEU A 112 -16.84 14.45 8.45
CA LEU A 112 -16.07 14.31 9.69
C LEU A 112 -16.75 13.46 10.77
N ASN A 113 -17.56 12.48 10.36
CA ASN A 113 -18.05 11.44 11.23
C ASN A 113 -16.97 10.36 11.37
N LEU A 114 -16.42 10.18 12.56
CA LEU A 114 -15.36 9.21 12.85
C LEU A 114 -15.99 7.98 13.53
N HIS A 115 -15.73 6.80 12.96
CA HIS A 115 -16.28 5.54 13.46
C HIS A 115 -15.18 4.52 13.72
N CYS A 116 -15.36 3.73 14.75
CA CYS A 116 -14.74 2.43 14.97
C CYS A 116 -15.82 1.36 14.85
N LEU A 117 -15.65 0.48 13.88
CA LEU A 117 -16.56 -0.62 13.61
C LEU A 117 -15.88 -1.94 13.95
N ASP A 118 -16.65 -2.94 14.35
CA ASP A 118 -16.19 -4.32 14.45
C ASP A 118 -15.97 -4.88 13.02
N ALA A 119 -14.78 -5.39 12.73
CA ALA A 119 -14.42 -5.84 11.39
C ALA A 119 -15.19 -7.09 10.94
N ALA A 120 -15.67 -7.91 11.86
CA ALA A 120 -16.41 -9.12 11.54
C ALA A 120 -17.89 -8.84 11.23
N THR A 121 -18.49 -7.89 11.94
CA THR A 121 -19.95 -7.68 11.96
C THR A 121 -20.42 -6.35 11.38
N GLY A 122 -19.53 -5.35 11.30
CA GLY A 122 -19.87 -3.96 10.97
C GLY A 122 -20.55 -3.20 12.11
N GLY A 123 -20.70 -3.81 13.28
CA GLY A 123 -21.28 -3.17 14.46
C GLY A 123 -20.44 -1.99 14.95
N THR A 124 -21.09 -0.88 15.30
CA THR A 124 -20.39 0.30 15.84
C THR A 124 -19.86 0.01 17.24
N VAL A 125 -18.55 0.14 17.42
CA VAL A 125 -17.88 0.04 18.74
C VAL A 125 -17.91 1.39 19.45
N TRP A 126 -17.52 2.44 18.72
CA TRP A 126 -17.68 3.82 19.12
C TRP A 126 -17.77 4.73 17.89
N SER A 127 -18.34 5.91 18.05
CA SER A 127 -18.40 6.92 17.00
C SER A 127 -18.31 8.33 17.57
N LYS A 128 -17.94 9.29 16.74
CA LYS A 128 -17.84 10.71 17.05
C LYS A 128 -18.29 11.57 15.89
N ASP A 129 -19.10 12.56 16.17
CA ASP A 129 -19.34 13.68 15.26
C ASP A 129 -18.31 14.77 15.55
N LEU A 130 -17.23 14.82 14.79
CA LEU A 130 -16.15 15.78 15.02
C LEU A 130 -16.58 17.23 14.77
N ARG A 131 -17.66 17.44 14.04
CA ARG A 131 -18.25 18.77 13.84
C ARG A 131 -19.03 19.22 15.07
N ALA A 132 -19.90 18.37 15.59
CA ALA A 132 -20.70 18.69 16.77
C ALA A 132 -19.86 18.73 18.05
N GLU A 133 -18.94 17.77 18.23
CA GLU A 133 -18.15 17.64 19.46
C GLU A 133 -16.98 18.64 19.54
N TYR A 134 -16.37 18.99 18.41
CA TYR A 134 -15.11 19.77 18.36
C TYR A 134 -15.19 21.03 17.50
N GLY A 135 -16.30 21.28 16.81
CA GLY A 135 -16.44 22.42 15.89
C GLY A 135 -15.75 22.21 14.54
N GLY A 136 -15.62 20.96 14.10
CA GLY A 136 -14.96 20.60 12.85
C GLY A 136 -15.54 21.27 11.61
N GLY A 137 -14.69 21.82 10.75
CA GLY A 137 -15.08 22.50 9.51
C GLY A 137 -14.93 21.60 8.28
N VAL A 138 -15.99 21.47 7.47
CA VAL A 138 -15.92 20.77 6.19
C VAL A 138 -15.30 21.69 5.14
N ILE A 139 -14.37 21.18 4.35
CA ILE A 139 -13.73 21.90 3.24
C ILE A 139 -14.46 21.64 1.93
N PRO A 140 -14.29 22.48 0.88
CA PRO A 140 -14.83 22.24 -0.45
C PRO A 140 -14.50 20.82 -0.95
N TRP A 141 -15.39 20.16 -1.68
CA TRP A 141 -15.35 18.75 -2.10
C TRP A 141 -15.35 17.76 -0.93
N GLN A 142 -15.65 18.18 0.29
CA GLN A 142 -15.73 17.42 1.53
C GLN A 142 -14.39 16.72 1.90
N SER A 143 -14.29 16.12 3.09
CA SER A 143 -13.05 15.46 3.51
C SER A 143 -12.75 14.24 2.65
N ALA A 144 -11.51 14.15 2.14
CA ALA A 144 -10.98 12.98 1.45
C ALA A 144 -9.83 12.30 2.21
N ALA A 145 -9.30 12.95 3.24
CA ALA A 145 -8.22 12.41 4.06
C ALA A 145 -8.68 11.15 4.80
N SER A 146 -7.86 10.10 4.76
CA SER A 146 -8.07 8.90 5.55
C SER A 146 -7.49 9.10 6.95
N PRO A 147 -8.05 8.46 7.99
CA PRO A 147 -7.42 8.45 9.30
C PRO A 147 -6.11 7.67 9.26
N LEU A 148 -5.16 8.01 10.14
CA LEU A 148 -3.88 7.32 10.27
C LEU A 148 -3.80 6.66 11.65
N ILE A 149 -3.39 5.39 11.69
CA ILE A 149 -3.09 4.70 12.94
C ILE A 149 -1.59 4.74 13.19
N GLU A 150 -1.21 5.17 14.39
CA GLU A 150 0.17 5.09 14.89
C GLU A 150 0.15 4.68 16.36
N GLY A 151 0.79 3.53 16.66
CA GLY A 151 0.64 2.91 17.99
C GLY A 151 -0.84 2.63 18.29
N ASP A 152 -1.32 3.12 19.43
CA ASP A 152 -2.71 2.98 19.88
C ASP A 152 -3.54 4.24 19.64
N LEU A 153 -3.09 5.10 18.74
CA LEU A 153 -3.70 6.37 18.42
C LEU A 153 -4.21 6.41 16.96
N LEU A 154 -5.37 7.02 16.79
CA LEU A 154 -5.98 7.36 15.53
C LEU A 154 -5.82 8.87 15.30
N LEU A 155 -5.03 9.24 14.31
CA LEU A 155 -4.67 10.62 14.03
C LEU A 155 -5.51 11.17 12.87
N VAL A 156 -6.07 12.35 13.05
CA VAL A 156 -6.89 13.06 12.07
C VAL A 156 -6.66 14.57 12.14
N ASN A 157 -7.06 15.30 11.11
CA ASN A 157 -7.22 16.74 11.16
C ASN A 157 -8.72 17.04 11.37
N LEU A 158 -9.07 17.66 12.49
CA LEU A 158 -10.45 18.06 12.84
C LEU A 158 -10.92 19.27 12.02
N ASN A 159 -10.00 20.04 11.49
CA ASN A 159 -10.24 21.38 10.92
C ASN A 159 -11.01 22.33 11.86
N ALA A 160 -10.78 22.22 13.16
CA ALA A 160 -11.43 22.95 14.24
C ALA A 160 -10.42 23.88 14.96
N ALA A 161 -10.45 25.17 14.69
CA ALA A 161 -9.56 26.15 15.33
C ALA A 161 -9.83 26.23 16.86
N PRO A 162 -8.81 26.59 17.67
CA PRO A 162 -7.42 26.89 17.30
C PRO A 162 -6.51 25.64 17.23
N GLU A 163 -6.99 24.45 17.59
CA GLU A 163 -6.22 23.22 17.64
C GLU A 163 -6.86 22.19 16.71
N ARG A 164 -6.32 22.05 15.51
CA ARG A 164 -6.93 21.30 14.40
C ARG A 164 -6.40 19.89 14.24
N LEU A 165 -5.15 19.62 14.63
CA LEU A 165 -4.61 18.24 14.62
C LEU A 165 -4.99 17.54 15.92
N ALA A 166 -5.45 16.30 15.81
CA ALA A 166 -5.89 15.50 16.96
C ALA A 166 -5.51 14.04 16.85
N ALA A 167 -5.38 13.41 18.01
CA ALA A 167 -5.29 11.96 18.13
C ALA A 167 -6.34 11.46 19.12
N PHE A 168 -6.95 10.34 18.78
CA PHE A 168 -7.93 9.62 19.57
C PHE A 168 -7.40 8.24 19.95
N ARG A 169 -7.69 7.75 21.15
CA ARG A 169 -7.37 6.38 21.51
C ARG A 169 -8.19 5.39 20.69
N LEU A 170 -7.56 4.35 20.16
CA LEU A 170 -8.23 3.32 19.39
C LEU A 170 -9.29 2.56 20.21
N SER A 171 -9.04 2.39 21.52
CA SER A 171 -9.87 1.58 22.41
C SER A 171 -11.28 2.12 22.60
N ASP A 172 -11.43 3.43 22.80
CA ASP A 172 -12.66 4.07 23.23
C ASP A 172 -13.02 5.36 22.47
N GLY A 173 -12.17 5.77 21.51
CA GLY A 173 -12.33 7.04 20.81
C GLY A 173 -12.09 8.28 21.69
N GLY A 174 -11.56 8.12 22.89
CA GLY A 174 -11.21 9.24 23.78
C GLY A 174 -10.11 10.09 23.20
N LEU A 175 -10.23 11.44 23.33
CA LEU A 175 -9.24 12.38 22.90
C LEU A 175 -7.93 12.17 23.69
N ALA A 176 -6.82 11.92 22.98
CA ALA A 176 -5.49 11.83 23.58
C ALA A 176 -4.81 13.21 23.60
N TRP A 177 -4.81 13.90 22.46
CA TRP A 177 -4.27 15.24 22.35
C TRP A 177 -4.91 16.02 21.19
N ARG A 178 -4.91 17.37 21.31
CA ARG A 178 -5.20 18.34 20.23
C ARG A 178 -4.10 19.37 20.18
N ARG A 179 -3.66 19.74 18.99
CA ARG A 179 -2.54 20.68 18.79
C ARG A 179 -2.68 21.41 17.45
N HIS A 180 -1.99 22.53 17.35
CA HIS A 180 -1.67 23.30 16.14
C HIS A 180 -2.87 23.77 15.32
N ASN A 181 -2.82 25.02 14.90
CA ASN A 181 -3.84 25.65 14.07
C ASN A 181 -3.56 25.38 12.56
N GLU A 182 -3.60 24.11 12.15
CA GLU A 182 -3.27 23.66 10.79
C GLU A 182 -4.52 23.34 9.98
N ALA A 183 -4.91 24.24 9.08
CA ALA A 183 -6.10 24.04 8.25
C ALA A 183 -5.99 22.80 7.35
N MET A 184 -7.09 22.05 7.28
CA MET A 184 -7.18 20.78 6.57
C MET A 184 -6.97 20.94 5.06
N THR A 185 -6.39 19.93 4.45
CA THR A 185 -6.43 19.63 3.02
C THR A 185 -7.08 18.26 2.81
N HIS A 186 -7.13 17.76 1.57
CA HIS A 186 -7.60 16.40 1.27
C HIS A 186 -6.52 15.32 1.48
N ALA A 187 -5.31 15.72 1.83
CA ALA A 187 -4.17 14.82 1.98
C ALA A 187 -4.29 13.93 3.22
N THR A 188 -4.07 12.65 3.05
CA THR A 188 -3.89 11.70 4.14
C THR A 188 -2.49 11.90 4.75
N PRO A 189 -2.34 11.99 6.08
CA PRO A 189 -1.02 12.08 6.72
C PRO A 189 -0.25 10.76 6.58
N ILE A 190 1.07 10.82 6.77
CA ILE A 190 1.94 9.65 6.78
C ILE A 190 2.79 9.60 8.04
N ALA A 191 2.98 8.39 8.58
CA ALA A 191 3.90 8.15 9.66
C ALA A 191 5.25 7.61 9.12
N ALA A 192 6.36 8.20 9.54
CA ALA A 192 7.69 7.81 9.11
C ALA A 192 8.70 7.95 10.25
N THR A 193 9.78 7.17 10.18
CA THR A 193 10.96 7.38 11.02
C THR A 193 12.02 8.07 10.18
N ILE A 194 12.35 9.32 10.53
CA ILE A 194 13.36 10.12 9.83
C ILE A 194 14.40 10.56 10.86
N GLU A 195 15.69 10.36 10.53
CA GLU A 195 16.80 10.66 11.43
C GLU A 195 16.63 10.00 12.82
N GLY A 196 16.09 8.77 12.85
CA GLY A 196 15.83 8.02 14.08
C GLY A 196 14.63 8.50 14.91
N VAL A 197 13.88 9.51 14.45
CA VAL A 197 12.72 10.06 15.17
C VAL A 197 11.43 9.65 14.47
N ARG A 198 10.55 8.95 15.19
CA ARG A 198 9.20 8.60 14.71
C ARG A 198 8.33 9.86 14.68
N GLN A 199 7.66 10.12 13.57
CA GLN A 199 6.89 11.33 13.34
C GLN A 199 5.71 11.10 12.42
N VAL A 200 4.67 11.92 12.54
CA VAL A 200 3.56 11.98 11.62
C VAL A 200 3.63 13.30 10.86
N ILE A 201 3.60 13.21 9.55
CA ILE A 201 3.73 14.33 8.63
C ILE A 201 2.37 14.59 7.98
N TYR A 202 1.82 15.77 8.26
CA TYR A 202 0.60 16.27 7.64
C TYR A 202 0.96 17.21 6.49
N LEU A 203 0.17 17.17 5.42
CA LEU A 203 0.16 18.20 4.41
C LEU A 203 -1.08 19.08 4.62
N THR A 204 -0.85 20.26 5.15
CA THR A 204 -1.88 21.22 5.54
C THR A 204 -1.91 22.42 4.58
N GLN A 205 -2.84 23.36 4.77
CA GLN A 205 -2.88 24.58 3.97
C GLN A 205 -1.64 25.48 4.19
N SER A 206 -0.91 25.29 5.29
CA SER A 206 0.35 25.99 5.56
C SER A 206 1.60 25.22 5.09
N GLY A 207 1.44 24.06 4.45
CA GLY A 207 2.54 23.21 3.97
C GLY A 207 2.70 21.93 4.78
N LEU A 208 3.92 21.39 4.81
CA LEU A 208 4.26 20.20 5.61
C LEU A 208 4.42 20.57 7.08
N VAL A 209 3.79 19.78 7.94
CA VAL A 209 3.90 19.89 9.41
C VAL A 209 4.14 18.51 9.98
N ALA A 210 5.26 18.32 10.66
CA ALA A 210 5.60 17.08 11.32
C ALA A 210 5.46 17.21 12.84
N VAL A 211 4.82 16.22 13.44
CA VAL A 211 4.58 16.15 14.88
C VAL A 211 4.99 14.82 15.47
N ASN A 212 5.32 14.82 16.75
CA ASN A 212 5.46 13.59 17.53
C ASN A 212 4.08 12.94 17.67
N PRO A 213 3.88 11.67 17.27
CA PRO A 213 2.57 11.03 17.33
C PRO A 213 2.02 10.87 18.75
N ALA A 214 2.88 10.74 19.78
CA ALA A 214 2.44 10.45 21.13
C ALA A 214 1.74 11.64 21.82
N ASP A 215 2.19 12.87 21.56
CA ASP A 215 1.70 14.06 22.25
C ASP A 215 1.37 15.25 21.33
N GLY A 216 1.60 15.09 20.03
CA GLY A 216 1.38 16.14 19.03
C GLY A 216 2.43 17.27 19.06
N ALA A 217 3.55 17.13 19.78
CA ALA A 217 4.60 18.16 19.81
C ALA A 217 5.16 18.41 18.40
N LEU A 218 5.34 19.69 18.05
CA LEU A 218 5.88 20.09 16.75
C LEU A 218 7.35 19.64 16.64
N LEU A 219 7.67 18.98 15.53
CA LEU A 219 9.05 18.59 15.22
C LEU A 219 9.67 19.55 14.18
N TRP A 220 8.98 19.81 13.08
CA TRP A 220 9.43 20.75 12.04
C TRP A 220 8.28 21.19 11.13
N ARG A 221 8.52 22.25 10.34
CA ARG A 221 7.62 22.77 9.30
C ARG A 221 8.39 23.06 8.02
N PHE A 222 7.68 22.98 6.86
CA PHE A 222 8.24 23.36 5.58
C PHE A 222 7.14 23.91 4.65
N THR A 223 7.28 25.16 4.18
CA THR A 223 6.19 25.91 3.56
C THR A 223 6.58 26.61 2.26
N PRO A 224 7.16 25.94 1.23
CA PRO A 224 7.51 26.61 -0.04
C PRO A 224 6.38 26.68 -1.06
N ILE A 225 5.30 25.89 -0.93
CA ILE A 225 4.16 25.90 -1.85
C ILE A 225 2.98 26.57 -1.15
N PRO A 226 2.43 27.67 -1.71
CA PRO A 226 1.22 28.28 -1.16
C PRO A 226 0.01 27.37 -1.43
N TYR A 227 -0.93 27.37 -0.50
CA TYR A 227 -2.22 26.73 -0.71
C TYR A 227 -3.07 27.59 -1.67
N ASN A 228 -3.73 26.94 -2.63
CA ASN A 228 -4.64 27.62 -3.55
C ASN A 228 -6.05 27.00 -3.49
N THR A 229 -6.17 25.68 -3.73
CA THR A 229 -7.45 24.98 -3.72
C THR A 229 -7.29 23.57 -3.17
N SER A 230 -7.37 22.51 -3.96
CA SER A 230 -7.24 21.15 -3.43
C SER A 230 -5.81 20.66 -3.44
N ILE A 231 -5.35 20.19 -2.28
CA ILE A 231 -4.15 19.36 -2.14
C ILE A 231 -4.62 18.00 -1.60
N ALA A 232 -4.28 16.92 -2.29
CA ALA A 232 -4.80 15.60 -1.98
C ALA A 232 -3.75 14.49 -1.95
N ILE A 233 -2.51 14.76 -2.35
CA ILE A 233 -1.46 13.73 -2.28
C ILE A 233 -0.97 13.57 -0.83
N THR A 234 -0.72 12.33 -0.43
CA THR A 234 0.05 12.03 0.79
C THR A 234 1.50 12.50 0.63
N PRO A 235 2.13 13.11 1.64
CA PRO A 235 3.56 13.39 1.58
C PRO A 235 4.38 12.12 1.27
N VAL A 236 5.30 12.21 0.32
CA VAL A 236 6.13 11.07 -0.10
C VAL A 236 7.46 11.13 0.65
N VAL A 237 7.69 10.12 1.47
CA VAL A 237 8.90 10.03 2.30
C VAL A 237 9.84 8.97 1.73
N GLU A 238 11.08 9.36 1.51
CA GLU A 238 12.19 8.47 1.17
C GLU A 238 13.41 8.84 2.00
N SER A 239 13.80 7.97 2.92
CA SER A 239 14.87 8.26 3.87
C SER A 239 14.61 9.57 4.64
N ASN A 240 15.46 10.59 4.47
CA ASN A 240 15.27 11.92 5.08
C ASN A 240 14.71 12.99 4.12
N ARG A 241 14.20 12.57 2.96
CA ARG A 241 13.58 13.45 1.96
C ARG A 241 12.07 13.36 2.06
N VAL A 242 11.39 14.50 1.99
CA VAL A 242 9.93 14.58 1.99
C VAL A 242 9.49 15.43 0.80
N TYR A 243 8.86 14.78 -0.17
CA TYR A 243 8.32 15.43 -1.37
C TYR A 243 6.81 15.64 -1.24
N TYR A 244 6.31 16.73 -1.79
CA TYR A 244 4.88 16.99 -1.92
C TYR A 244 4.55 17.83 -3.15
N ALA A 245 3.30 17.77 -3.59
CA ALA A 245 2.82 18.48 -4.76
C ALA A 245 1.35 18.86 -4.63
N GLY A 246 0.91 19.74 -5.49
CA GLY A 246 -0.50 20.09 -5.68
C GLY A 246 -0.76 20.51 -7.13
N ALA A 247 -2.04 20.45 -7.52
CA ALA A 247 -2.52 20.91 -8.82
C ALA A 247 -2.71 22.44 -8.88
N TYR A 248 -3.37 22.91 -9.92
CA TYR A 248 -3.80 24.31 -10.11
C TYR A 248 -2.67 25.32 -9.90
N SER A 249 -1.54 25.10 -10.58
CA SER A 249 -0.33 25.93 -10.53
C SER A 249 0.38 25.98 -9.18
N MET A 250 0.04 25.12 -8.23
CA MET A 250 0.77 24.99 -6.97
C MET A 250 2.14 24.38 -7.18
N GLY A 251 2.22 23.32 -7.98
CA GLY A 251 3.48 22.66 -8.34
C GLY A 251 3.95 21.68 -7.26
N SER A 252 5.26 21.48 -7.19
CA SER A 252 5.89 20.57 -6.23
C SER A 252 7.09 21.20 -5.52
N ALA A 253 7.46 20.63 -4.38
CA ALA A 253 8.66 20.96 -3.62
C ALA A 253 9.11 19.76 -2.79
N ALA A 254 10.34 19.81 -2.28
CA ALA A 254 10.85 18.79 -1.38
C ALA A 254 11.71 19.39 -0.26
N ALA A 255 11.58 18.81 0.93
CA ALA A 255 12.43 19.08 2.08
C ALA A 255 13.45 17.96 2.27
N ARG A 256 14.61 18.31 2.83
CA ARG A 256 15.50 17.37 3.51
C ARG A 256 15.39 17.62 5.01
N VAL A 257 15.01 16.61 5.75
CA VAL A 257 14.97 16.68 7.21
C VAL A 257 16.35 16.32 7.76
N VAL A 258 16.89 17.16 8.62
CA VAL A 258 18.19 16.95 9.26
C VAL A 258 18.05 17.09 10.77
N LYS A 259 18.84 16.28 11.49
CA LYS A 259 18.90 16.30 12.95
C LYS A 259 20.17 17.02 13.42
N SER A 260 20.03 17.91 14.38
CA SER A 260 21.15 18.59 15.05
C SER A 260 20.89 18.58 16.56
N GLY A 261 21.65 17.81 17.31
CA GLY A 261 21.31 17.47 18.68
C GLY A 261 19.96 16.74 18.73
N ASP A 262 19.04 17.24 19.54
CA ASP A 262 17.67 16.69 19.63
C ASP A 262 16.67 17.36 18.68
N ALA A 263 17.06 18.43 18.00
CA ALA A 263 16.19 19.19 17.12
C ALA A 263 16.20 18.63 15.68
N LEU A 264 15.00 18.54 15.08
CA LEU A 264 14.81 18.30 13.67
C LEU A 264 14.51 19.62 12.95
N THR A 265 15.09 19.81 11.77
CA THR A 265 14.81 20.94 10.89
C THR A 265 14.58 20.47 9.46
N ALA A 266 13.66 21.09 8.75
CA ALA A 266 13.43 20.85 7.35
C ALA A 266 14.16 21.91 6.52
N GLN A 267 15.11 21.48 5.72
CA GLN A 267 15.87 22.30 4.78
C GLN A 267 15.31 22.13 3.36
N GLN A 268 15.34 23.19 2.57
CA GLN A 268 14.90 23.08 1.17
C GLN A 268 15.84 22.18 0.36
N LEU A 269 15.31 21.04 -0.11
CA LEU A 269 15.96 20.17 -1.09
C LEU A 269 15.59 20.61 -2.50
N LEU A 270 14.29 20.82 -2.73
CA LEU A 270 13.74 21.32 -3.98
C LEU A 270 12.84 22.51 -3.66
N GLY A 271 13.14 23.67 -4.24
CA GLY A 271 12.25 24.85 -4.22
C GLY A 271 11.01 24.60 -5.08
N ARG A 272 10.01 25.48 -4.89
CA ARG A 272 8.76 25.36 -5.65
C ARG A 272 8.99 25.27 -7.17
N ARG A 273 8.41 24.22 -7.78
CA ARG A 273 8.34 24.01 -9.24
C ARG A 273 6.88 24.07 -9.68
N SER A 274 6.38 25.25 -10.04
CA SER A 274 4.96 25.51 -10.34
C SER A 274 4.40 24.64 -11.49
N THR A 275 5.22 24.20 -12.41
CA THR A 275 4.81 23.33 -13.53
C THR A 275 4.88 21.82 -13.22
N ARG A 276 5.43 21.43 -12.06
CA ARG A 276 5.54 20.04 -11.62
C ARG A 276 4.35 19.69 -10.73
N MET A 277 3.16 19.66 -11.32
CA MET A 277 1.89 19.49 -10.61
C MET A 277 1.49 18.02 -10.54
N ILE A 278 0.86 17.64 -9.41
CA ILE A 278 0.12 16.38 -9.26
C ILE A 278 -1.21 16.71 -8.58
N HIS A 279 -2.32 16.12 -9.04
CA HIS A 279 -3.63 16.40 -8.47
C HIS A 279 -3.86 15.57 -7.20
N TRP A 280 -4.36 14.33 -7.31
CA TRP A 280 -4.60 13.44 -6.15
C TRP A 280 -3.83 12.12 -6.23
N SER A 281 -3.20 11.82 -7.37
CA SER A 281 -2.44 10.60 -7.59
C SER A 281 -1.09 10.67 -6.87
N THR A 282 -1.04 10.24 -5.61
CA THR A 282 0.21 10.24 -4.83
C THR A 282 1.29 9.44 -5.55
N PRO A 283 2.46 10.02 -5.86
CA PRO A 283 3.55 9.34 -6.53
C PRO A 283 4.30 8.38 -5.59
N VAL A 284 5.30 7.67 -6.12
CA VAL A 284 6.25 6.88 -5.34
C VAL A 284 7.66 7.40 -5.54
N ALA A 285 8.53 7.21 -4.54
CA ALA A 285 9.94 7.57 -4.60
C ALA A 285 10.81 6.31 -4.67
N VAL A 286 11.83 6.34 -5.53
CA VAL A 286 12.82 5.27 -5.66
C VAL A 286 14.19 5.89 -5.93
N ASN A 287 15.11 5.74 -4.99
CA ASN A 287 16.52 6.21 -5.12
C ASN A 287 16.65 7.70 -5.46
N GLY A 288 15.77 8.55 -4.92
CA GLY A 288 15.77 10.00 -5.17
C GLY A 288 15.05 10.44 -6.44
N TYR A 289 14.41 9.53 -7.14
CA TYR A 289 13.51 9.81 -8.25
C TYR A 289 12.05 9.68 -7.84
N ILE A 290 11.20 10.58 -8.33
CA ILE A 290 9.76 10.58 -8.10
C ILE A 290 9.05 10.11 -9.36
N TYR A 291 8.35 8.98 -9.26
CA TYR A 291 7.54 8.42 -10.34
C TYR A 291 6.06 8.65 -10.05
N GLY A 292 5.36 9.29 -10.96
CA GLY A 292 3.95 9.60 -10.73
C GLY A 292 3.23 10.15 -11.95
N LEU A 293 1.93 10.34 -11.80
CA LEU A 293 1.03 10.88 -12.81
C LEU A 293 1.00 12.42 -12.66
N PHE A 294 1.82 13.10 -13.42
CA PHE A 294 1.97 14.54 -13.37
C PHE A 294 0.97 15.24 -14.30
N GLY A 295 0.55 16.43 -13.90
CA GLY A 295 -0.45 17.26 -14.55
C GLY A 295 -1.64 17.53 -13.64
N SER A 296 -2.46 18.53 -13.98
CA SER A 296 -3.68 18.81 -13.21
C SER A 296 -4.83 17.85 -13.55
N GLN A 297 -4.88 17.34 -14.79
CA GLN A 297 -5.93 16.44 -15.28
C GLN A 297 -5.42 15.37 -16.25
N SER A 298 -4.33 15.61 -16.99
CA SER A 298 -3.81 14.67 -17.99
C SER A 298 -3.20 13.40 -17.41
N GLY A 299 -2.59 13.50 -16.20
CA GLY A 299 -1.99 12.36 -15.53
C GLY A 299 -0.93 11.65 -16.38
N GLN A 300 0.05 12.39 -16.90
CA GLN A 300 1.16 11.82 -17.65
C GLN A 300 2.16 11.17 -16.71
N LEU A 301 2.51 9.90 -16.92
CA LEU A 301 3.56 9.24 -16.14
C LEU A 301 4.92 9.88 -16.44
N ARG A 302 5.60 10.33 -15.40
CA ARG A 302 6.91 10.98 -15.53
C ARG A 302 7.84 10.52 -14.41
N CYS A 303 9.14 10.60 -14.69
CA CYS A 303 10.20 10.50 -13.69
C CYS A 303 10.77 11.89 -13.44
N LEU A 304 10.76 12.31 -12.16
CA LEU A 304 11.32 13.59 -11.72
C LEU A 304 12.56 13.32 -10.86
N ASP A 305 13.67 13.98 -11.16
CA ASP A 305 14.94 13.81 -10.45
C ASP A 305 15.08 14.84 -9.32
N LEU A 306 15.07 14.39 -8.08
CA LEU A 306 15.32 15.25 -6.92
C LEU A 306 16.78 15.69 -6.78
N HIS A 307 17.73 14.98 -7.41
CA HIS A 307 19.15 15.34 -7.39
C HIS A 307 19.46 16.45 -8.41
N ASN A 308 18.64 16.56 -9.47
CA ASN A 308 18.78 17.54 -10.52
C ASN A 308 17.64 18.56 -10.50
N ASN A 309 17.44 19.23 -9.35
CA ASN A 309 16.53 20.37 -9.19
C ASN A 309 15.09 20.12 -9.67
N GLY A 310 14.61 18.86 -9.60
CA GLY A 310 13.24 18.49 -9.98
C GLY A 310 12.98 18.53 -11.50
N GLU A 311 14.01 18.34 -12.31
CA GLU A 311 13.83 18.18 -13.75
C GLU A 311 13.27 16.78 -14.06
N TYR A 312 12.48 16.68 -15.13
CA TYR A 312 12.04 15.39 -15.63
C TYR A 312 13.17 14.73 -16.42
N THR A 313 13.49 13.49 -16.06
CA THR A 313 14.42 12.67 -16.84
C THR A 313 13.74 12.09 -18.07
N TRP A 314 12.46 11.75 -17.96
CA TRP A 314 11.62 11.33 -19.08
C TRP A 314 10.14 11.62 -18.83
N GLN A 315 9.36 11.56 -19.92
CA GLN A 315 7.91 11.70 -19.91
C GLN A 315 7.34 10.53 -20.74
N GLY A 316 6.49 9.73 -20.11
CA GLY A 316 5.82 8.58 -20.69
C GLY A 316 4.39 8.90 -21.18
N PRO A 317 3.54 7.88 -21.34
CA PRO A 317 2.15 8.04 -21.75
C PRO A 317 1.29 8.79 -20.74
N GLU A 318 0.15 9.27 -21.19
CA GLU A 318 -0.95 9.77 -20.34
C GLU A 318 -1.81 8.61 -19.89
N PHE A 319 -2.06 8.53 -18.58
CA PHE A 319 -2.89 7.51 -17.93
C PHE A 319 -4.08 8.12 -17.18
N GLY A 320 -4.31 9.42 -17.34
CA GLY A 320 -5.30 10.14 -16.56
C GLY A 320 -4.91 10.26 -15.09
N THR A 321 -5.83 10.64 -14.25
CA THR A 321 -5.61 10.89 -12.81
C THR A 321 -5.82 9.65 -11.94
N GLY A 322 -5.30 8.52 -12.36
CA GLY A 322 -5.35 7.24 -11.67
C GLY A 322 -4.46 7.15 -10.43
N ALA A 323 -3.70 6.07 -10.28
CA ALA A 323 -2.81 5.87 -9.12
C ALA A 323 -1.47 5.24 -9.52
N THR A 324 -0.44 5.48 -8.69
CA THR A 324 0.89 4.86 -8.86
C THR A 324 1.32 4.20 -7.56
N LEU A 325 1.74 2.93 -7.65
CA LEU A 325 2.29 2.12 -6.56
C LEU A 325 3.65 1.56 -6.98
N LEU A 326 4.46 1.14 -6.02
CA LEU A 326 5.66 0.34 -6.22
C LEU A 326 5.40 -1.07 -5.69
N VAL A 327 5.40 -2.06 -6.56
CA VAL A 327 5.09 -3.46 -6.23
C VAL A 327 6.19 -4.35 -6.77
N ASP A 328 6.79 -5.18 -5.92
CA ASP A 328 7.90 -6.08 -6.30
C ASP A 328 9.01 -5.33 -7.09
N GLY A 329 9.35 -4.12 -6.64
CA GLY A 329 10.32 -3.27 -7.32
C GLY A 329 9.90 -2.69 -8.67
N LYS A 330 8.63 -2.80 -9.06
CA LYS A 330 8.07 -2.29 -10.32
C LYS A 330 6.99 -1.24 -10.06
N LEU A 331 6.86 -0.26 -10.93
CA LEU A 331 5.75 0.67 -10.88
C LEU A 331 4.48 -0.03 -11.37
N LEU A 332 3.44 -0.03 -10.54
CA LEU A 332 2.10 -0.43 -10.91
C LEU A 332 1.27 0.84 -11.09
N VAL A 333 0.90 1.14 -12.32
CA VAL A 333 0.06 2.28 -12.67
C VAL A 333 -1.35 1.79 -12.90
N ALA A 334 -2.29 2.30 -12.12
CA ALA A 334 -3.71 2.13 -12.37
C ALA A 334 -4.19 3.34 -13.18
N ALA A 335 -4.42 3.15 -14.46
CA ALA A 335 -4.87 4.19 -15.35
C ALA A 335 -6.35 4.54 -15.10
N GLU A 336 -6.72 5.79 -15.32
CA GLU A 336 -8.08 6.27 -15.09
C GLU A 336 -9.14 5.50 -15.89
N ASP A 337 -8.79 5.03 -17.09
CA ASP A 337 -9.68 4.30 -17.99
C ASP A 337 -9.86 2.81 -17.66
N GLY A 338 -9.19 2.32 -16.60
CA GLY A 338 -9.34 0.95 -16.11
C GLY A 338 -8.23 -0.01 -16.51
N GLU A 339 -7.14 0.45 -17.15
CA GLU A 339 -5.95 -0.37 -17.37
C GLU A 339 -5.05 -0.41 -16.13
N ILE A 340 -4.41 -1.54 -15.92
CA ILE A 340 -3.30 -1.71 -14.97
C ILE A 340 -2.04 -1.96 -15.79
N VAL A 341 -1.01 -1.15 -15.55
CA VAL A 341 0.23 -1.15 -16.33
C VAL A 341 1.42 -1.34 -15.40
N LEU A 342 2.31 -2.26 -15.74
CA LEU A 342 3.60 -2.44 -15.07
C LEU A 342 4.68 -1.72 -15.86
N VAL A 343 5.51 -0.96 -15.14
CA VAL A 343 6.61 -0.17 -15.71
C VAL A 343 7.86 -0.36 -14.87
N GLU A 344 9.04 -0.47 -15.51
CA GLU A 344 10.30 -0.46 -14.78
C GLU A 344 10.55 0.92 -14.17
N PRO A 345 11.01 1.01 -12.91
CA PRO A 345 11.44 2.27 -12.31
C PRO A 345 12.85 2.65 -12.78
N ASP A 346 13.04 2.77 -14.11
CA ASP A 346 14.28 3.17 -14.74
C ASP A 346 14.32 4.70 -14.84
N PRO A 347 15.30 5.40 -14.24
CA PRO A 347 15.35 6.85 -14.35
C PRO A 347 15.81 7.35 -15.72
N ALA A 348 16.39 6.49 -16.58
CA ALA A 348 16.88 6.87 -17.90
C ALA A 348 15.78 6.91 -18.96
N GLN A 349 14.76 6.05 -18.86
CA GLN A 349 13.74 5.91 -19.89
C GLN A 349 12.45 5.28 -19.37
N TYR A 350 11.34 5.57 -20.06
CA TYR A 350 10.09 4.83 -19.89
C TYR A 350 10.24 3.43 -20.50
N ARG A 351 9.94 2.39 -19.72
CA ARG A 351 9.91 1.01 -20.18
C ARG A 351 8.72 0.27 -19.58
N GLU A 352 7.71 0.05 -20.40
CA GLU A 352 6.57 -0.76 -20.04
C GLU A 352 6.93 -2.25 -20.06
N ILE A 353 6.49 -2.97 -19.05
CA ILE A 353 6.69 -4.43 -18.92
C ILE A 353 5.47 -5.17 -19.47
N ALA A 354 4.29 -4.80 -18.99
CA ALA A 354 3.04 -5.45 -19.34
C ALA A 354 1.83 -4.61 -18.94
N ARG A 355 0.67 -4.90 -19.52
CA ARG A 355 -0.62 -4.32 -19.11
C ARG A 355 -1.77 -5.30 -19.26
N PHE A 356 -2.84 -5.02 -18.55
CA PHE A 356 -4.14 -5.66 -18.78
C PHE A 356 -5.28 -4.71 -18.39
N ARG A 357 -6.46 -4.96 -18.95
CA ARG A 357 -7.67 -4.20 -18.61
C ARG A 357 -8.38 -4.86 -17.43
N ALA A 358 -8.41 -4.15 -16.30
CA ALA A 358 -9.05 -4.62 -15.08
C ALA A 358 -10.54 -4.27 -15.03
N THR A 359 -10.92 -3.11 -15.54
CA THR A 359 -12.30 -2.60 -15.52
C THR A 359 -12.56 -1.70 -16.71
N ASN A 360 -13.84 -1.44 -17.02
CA ASN A 360 -14.26 -0.39 -17.94
C ASN A 360 -14.72 0.88 -17.20
N GLY A 361 -14.70 0.83 -15.87
CA GLY A 361 -15.05 1.96 -15.02
C GLY A 361 -13.85 2.84 -14.71
N ARG A 362 -14.12 4.05 -14.21
CA ARG A 362 -13.09 5.04 -13.85
C ARG A 362 -12.37 4.63 -12.58
N ILE A 363 -11.04 4.65 -12.59
CA ILE A 363 -10.16 4.43 -11.43
C ILE A 363 -9.54 5.76 -10.99
N TRP A 364 -9.89 6.25 -9.80
CA TRP A 364 -9.32 7.43 -9.17
C TRP A 364 -8.72 7.14 -7.79
N ASN A 365 -8.65 5.88 -7.42
CA ASN A 365 -8.15 5.40 -6.14
C ASN A 365 -6.98 4.44 -6.33
N SER A 366 -6.27 4.15 -5.25
CA SER A 366 -5.18 3.20 -5.28
C SER A 366 -5.70 1.77 -5.21
N PRO A 367 -5.24 0.87 -6.08
CA PRO A 367 -5.44 -0.57 -5.91
C PRO A 367 -4.84 -1.07 -4.59
N ALA A 368 -5.30 -2.23 -4.13
CA ALA A 368 -4.69 -2.94 -3.02
C ALA A 368 -4.11 -4.28 -3.51
N LEU A 369 -2.97 -4.66 -2.94
CA LEU A 369 -2.36 -5.98 -3.17
C LEU A 369 -2.29 -6.70 -1.83
N SER A 370 -2.73 -7.94 -1.79
CA SER A 370 -2.67 -8.79 -0.59
C SER A 370 -2.66 -10.26 -0.98
N ASN A 371 -1.64 -10.98 -0.53
CA ASN A 371 -1.47 -12.43 -0.78
C ASN A 371 -1.56 -12.80 -2.28
N GLY A 372 -0.88 -12.02 -3.13
CA GLY A 372 -0.86 -12.24 -4.57
C GLY A 372 -2.17 -11.91 -5.29
N VAL A 373 -3.13 -11.28 -4.62
CA VAL A 373 -4.40 -10.83 -5.21
C VAL A 373 -4.40 -9.32 -5.32
N LEU A 374 -4.60 -8.82 -6.55
CA LEU A 374 -4.75 -7.39 -6.84
C LEU A 374 -6.23 -7.01 -6.85
N TYR A 375 -6.61 -6.12 -5.95
CA TYR A 375 -7.97 -5.57 -5.82
C TYR A 375 -8.02 -4.22 -6.52
N VAL A 376 -8.81 -4.13 -7.57
CA VAL A 376 -8.97 -2.92 -8.39
C VAL A 376 -10.39 -2.41 -8.24
N ARG A 377 -10.52 -1.19 -7.72
CA ARG A 377 -11.80 -0.53 -7.58
C ARG A 377 -12.00 0.53 -8.65
N ALA A 378 -13.11 0.44 -9.39
CA ALA A 378 -13.70 1.54 -10.14
C ALA A 378 -14.82 2.19 -9.32
N THR A 379 -15.43 3.25 -9.83
CA THR A 379 -16.48 4.02 -9.13
C THR A 379 -17.62 3.13 -8.61
N THR A 380 -18.03 2.11 -9.39
CA THR A 380 -19.21 1.28 -9.13
C THR A 380 -18.95 -0.21 -9.08
N GLU A 381 -17.70 -0.63 -9.01
CA GLU A 381 -17.33 -2.05 -8.88
C GLU A 381 -16.00 -2.25 -8.17
N LEU A 382 -15.81 -3.46 -7.64
CA LEU A 382 -14.53 -3.96 -7.14
C LEU A 382 -14.23 -5.30 -7.81
N ALA A 383 -13.04 -5.44 -8.38
CA ALA A 383 -12.59 -6.68 -9.02
C ALA A 383 -11.30 -7.18 -8.36
N ALA A 384 -11.16 -8.49 -8.24
CA ALA A 384 -9.98 -9.16 -7.71
C ALA A 384 -9.32 -10.02 -8.79
N PHE A 385 -8.00 -9.88 -8.92
CA PHE A 385 -7.19 -10.58 -9.92
C PHE A 385 -6.05 -11.33 -9.27
N ASP A 386 -5.83 -12.57 -9.72
CA ASP A 386 -4.67 -13.37 -9.36
C ASP A 386 -3.45 -12.86 -10.11
N VAL A 387 -2.51 -12.27 -9.37
CA VAL A 387 -1.22 -11.78 -9.88
C VAL A 387 -0.06 -12.48 -9.20
N ALA A 388 -0.33 -13.51 -8.39
CA ALA A 388 0.71 -14.28 -7.73
C ALA A 388 1.67 -14.91 -8.76
N PRO A 389 2.96 -14.99 -8.45
CA PRO A 389 3.87 -15.80 -9.26
C PRO A 389 3.38 -17.26 -9.23
N PRO A 390 3.63 -18.04 -10.29
CA PRO A 390 3.33 -19.46 -10.26
C PRO A 390 4.07 -20.10 -9.09
N PRO A 391 3.48 -21.14 -8.47
CA PRO A 391 4.19 -21.86 -7.42
C PRO A 391 5.54 -22.36 -7.95
N PRO A 392 6.57 -22.39 -7.12
CA PRO A 392 7.87 -22.86 -7.54
C PRO A 392 7.75 -24.30 -8.05
N PRO A 393 8.53 -24.68 -9.07
CA PRO A 393 8.52 -26.04 -9.58
C PRO A 393 8.80 -27.06 -8.49
N VAL A 394 8.10 -28.19 -8.52
CA VAL A 394 8.32 -29.31 -7.60
C VAL A 394 9.77 -29.78 -7.67
N LEU A 395 10.37 -30.05 -6.52
CA LEU A 395 11.72 -30.53 -6.43
C LEU A 395 11.77 -32.05 -6.72
N ARG A 396 12.85 -32.51 -7.38
CA ARG A 396 13.21 -33.89 -7.54
C ARG A 396 14.57 -34.14 -6.89
N VAL A 397 14.65 -35.12 -6.03
CA VAL A 397 15.91 -35.58 -5.44
C VAL A 397 16.44 -36.82 -6.21
N GLU A 398 17.71 -36.79 -6.55
CA GLU A 398 18.47 -37.90 -7.06
C GLU A 398 19.54 -38.22 -6.02
N ALA A 399 19.65 -39.49 -5.64
CA ALA A 399 20.65 -39.95 -4.68
C ALA A 399 21.60 -40.94 -5.34
N GLY A 400 22.88 -40.81 -5.09
CA GLY A 400 23.92 -41.75 -5.47
C GLY A 400 24.75 -42.12 -4.24
N PHE A 401 25.16 -43.43 -4.16
CA PHE A 401 25.99 -43.87 -3.06
C PHE A 401 27.45 -43.99 -3.52
N ASP A 402 28.36 -43.31 -2.82
CA ASP A 402 29.80 -43.43 -2.99
C ASP A 402 30.31 -44.51 -2.02
N LEU A 403 30.46 -45.74 -2.57
CA LEU A 403 30.91 -46.89 -1.80
C LEU A 403 32.31 -46.71 -1.18
N ALA A 404 33.19 -46.01 -1.87
CA ALA A 404 34.56 -45.81 -1.40
C ALA A 404 34.65 -44.82 -0.23
N ALA A 405 33.76 -43.81 -0.22
CA ALA A 405 33.71 -42.81 0.81
C ALA A 405 32.68 -43.07 1.91
N GLY A 406 31.80 -44.12 1.75
CA GLY A 406 30.71 -44.39 2.68
C GLY A 406 29.67 -43.26 2.79
N ARG A 407 29.48 -42.53 1.70
CA ARG A 407 28.62 -41.32 1.69
C ARG A 407 27.52 -41.44 0.65
N LEU A 408 26.34 -40.87 1.00
CA LEU A 408 25.29 -40.60 0.07
C LEU A 408 25.50 -39.19 -0.50
N ARG A 409 25.42 -39.08 -1.83
CA ARG A 409 25.41 -37.80 -2.53
C ARG A 409 24.00 -37.51 -3.03
N PHE A 410 23.49 -36.37 -2.71
CA PHE A 410 22.20 -35.88 -3.17
C PHE A 410 22.36 -34.81 -4.24
N ARG A 411 21.51 -34.90 -5.25
CA ARG A 411 21.33 -33.87 -6.26
C ARG A 411 19.87 -33.51 -6.29
N VAL A 412 19.55 -32.24 -5.97
CA VAL A 412 18.19 -31.71 -6.00
C VAL A 412 18.04 -30.77 -7.19
N VAL A 413 17.01 -30.97 -7.96
CA VAL A 413 16.68 -30.18 -9.16
C VAL A 413 15.20 -29.89 -9.19
N ASN A 414 14.80 -28.84 -9.90
CA ASN A 414 13.41 -28.68 -10.25
C ASN A 414 12.95 -29.79 -11.19
N TRP A 415 11.76 -30.35 -10.96
CA TRP A 415 11.20 -31.43 -11.79
C TRP A 415 11.15 -31.06 -13.27
N ASN A 416 10.90 -29.81 -13.60
CA ASN A 416 10.82 -29.28 -14.97
C ASN A 416 12.19 -28.95 -15.59
N GLY A 417 13.29 -29.22 -14.90
CA GLY A 417 14.65 -28.96 -15.36
C GLY A 417 15.14 -27.52 -15.30
N THR A 418 14.32 -26.58 -14.80
CA THR A 418 14.78 -25.18 -14.59
C THR A 418 15.76 -25.10 -13.42
N PRO A 419 16.67 -24.11 -13.39
CA PRO A 419 17.56 -23.87 -12.25
C PRO A 419 16.79 -23.62 -10.94
N ILE A 420 17.34 -24.10 -9.81
CA ILE A 420 16.84 -23.71 -8.49
C ILE A 420 17.32 -22.29 -8.20
N GLU A 421 16.38 -21.42 -7.84
CA GLU A 421 16.66 -20.05 -7.43
C GLU A 421 17.42 -20.03 -6.09
N PRO A 422 18.49 -19.21 -5.92
CA PRO A 422 19.24 -19.15 -4.66
C PRO A 422 18.39 -18.87 -3.42
N GLY A 423 17.35 -18.06 -3.56
CA GLY A 423 16.43 -17.71 -2.47
C GLY A 423 15.59 -18.88 -1.95
N ARG A 424 15.46 -19.97 -2.69
CA ARG A 424 14.75 -21.19 -2.25
C ARG A 424 15.59 -22.09 -1.34
N VAL A 425 16.92 -22.02 -1.46
CA VAL A 425 17.85 -22.94 -0.77
C VAL A 425 17.65 -23.01 0.75
N PRO A 426 17.44 -21.87 1.46
CA PRO A 426 17.22 -21.91 2.90
C PRO A 426 15.96 -22.68 3.34
N GLY A 427 14.94 -22.77 2.47
CA GLY A 427 13.71 -23.52 2.72
C GLY A 427 13.80 -25.01 2.38
N ILE A 428 14.87 -25.47 1.71
CA ILE A 428 14.99 -26.85 1.26
C ILE A 428 15.63 -27.70 2.35
N THR A 429 14.89 -28.69 2.85
CA THR A 429 15.33 -29.61 3.91
C THR A 429 15.31 -31.02 3.39
N LEU A 430 16.39 -31.78 3.59
CA LEU A 430 16.40 -33.23 3.48
C LEU A 430 15.87 -33.83 4.78
N ARG A 431 14.84 -34.66 4.70
CA ARG A 431 14.28 -35.37 5.85
C ARG A 431 14.56 -36.86 5.72
N GLN A 432 14.76 -37.51 6.85
CA GLN A 432 15.12 -38.93 6.93
C GLN A 432 14.28 -39.69 7.94
N THR A 433 14.10 -40.99 7.69
CA THR A 433 13.48 -41.93 8.63
C THR A 433 13.96 -43.33 8.36
N ASN A 434 13.90 -44.22 9.34
CA ASN A 434 14.05 -45.64 9.17
C ASN A 434 12.71 -46.38 8.98
N ASP A 435 11.60 -45.68 9.12
CA ASP A 435 10.24 -46.20 8.91
C ASP A 435 9.47 -45.30 7.91
N PRO A 436 9.37 -45.73 6.64
CA PRO A 436 8.70 -44.95 5.61
C PRO A 436 7.16 -44.89 5.75
N THR A 437 6.58 -45.65 6.70
CA THR A 437 5.14 -45.61 6.94
C THR A 437 4.70 -44.45 7.82
N LEU A 438 5.66 -43.74 8.45
CA LEU A 438 5.38 -42.57 9.26
C LEU A 438 4.95 -41.40 8.39
N PRO A 439 4.04 -40.52 8.91
CA PRO A 439 3.73 -39.28 8.22
C PRO A 439 4.97 -38.41 8.11
N LEU A 440 5.10 -37.64 7.01
CA LEU A 440 6.26 -36.81 6.71
C LEU A 440 6.63 -35.84 7.87
N ALA A 441 5.65 -35.34 8.61
CA ALA A 441 5.89 -34.47 9.77
C ALA A 441 6.68 -35.17 10.90
N ALA A 442 6.71 -36.50 10.93
CA ALA A 442 7.46 -37.28 11.92
C ALA A 442 8.89 -37.61 11.45
N TRP A 443 9.25 -37.27 10.21
CA TRP A 443 10.61 -37.50 9.68
C TRP A 443 11.55 -36.40 10.22
N THR A 444 12.73 -36.81 10.63
CA THR A 444 13.73 -35.90 11.18
C THR A 444 14.55 -35.22 10.08
N PRO A 445 14.95 -33.94 10.24
CA PRO A 445 15.92 -33.32 9.33
C PRO A 445 17.23 -34.12 9.30
N ALA A 446 17.79 -34.30 8.12
CA ALA A 446 19.15 -34.82 7.93
C ALA A 446 20.10 -33.62 7.87
N GLU A 447 21.22 -33.67 8.58
CA GLU A 447 22.25 -32.64 8.51
C GLU A 447 23.01 -32.76 7.20
N VAL A 448 22.72 -31.87 6.26
CA VAL A 448 23.34 -31.77 4.95
C VAL A 448 23.76 -30.34 4.70
N GLU A 449 25.02 -30.15 4.39
CA GLU A 449 25.49 -28.88 3.87
C GLU A 449 25.19 -28.79 2.38
N TRP A 450 24.34 -27.85 2.00
CA TRP A 450 23.92 -27.65 0.63
C TRP A 450 24.83 -26.68 -0.12
N ILE A 451 25.24 -27.06 -1.31
CA ILE A 451 25.99 -26.24 -2.25
C ILE A 451 25.16 -26.06 -3.51
N LEU A 452 24.82 -24.82 -3.86
CA LEU A 452 24.12 -24.50 -5.10
C LEU A 452 25.12 -24.21 -6.21
N GLU A 453 25.17 -25.09 -7.23
CA GLU A 453 26.04 -24.93 -8.39
C GLU A 453 25.22 -24.98 -9.68
N SER A 454 25.28 -23.92 -10.48
CA SER A 454 24.55 -23.84 -11.77
C SER A 454 23.06 -24.19 -11.67
N GLY A 455 22.40 -23.78 -10.59
CA GLY A 455 20.98 -24.06 -10.34
C GLY A 455 20.65 -25.48 -9.91
N VAL A 456 21.66 -26.26 -9.56
CA VAL A 456 21.53 -27.61 -8.98
C VAL A 456 22.02 -27.60 -7.56
N LEU A 457 21.19 -28.04 -6.63
CA LEU A 457 21.57 -28.12 -5.22
C LEU A 457 22.22 -29.49 -4.98
N ARG A 458 23.43 -29.49 -4.42
CA ARG A 458 24.21 -30.70 -4.10
C ARG A 458 24.46 -30.77 -2.62
N GLY A 459 24.41 -31.99 -2.06
CA GLY A 459 24.71 -32.23 -0.66
C GLY A 459 25.28 -33.62 -0.43
N GLU A 460 26.02 -33.78 0.64
CA GLU A 460 26.55 -35.09 1.05
C GLU A 460 26.05 -35.42 2.47
N TRP A 461 25.74 -36.70 2.69
CA TRP A 461 25.33 -37.19 3.98
C TRP A 461 26.14 -38.47 4.30
N THR A 462 26.67 -38.53 5.51
CA THR A 462 27.48 -39.66 5.96
C THR A 462 26.59 -40.69 6.65
N LEU A 463 26.67 -41.94 6.19
CA LEU A 463 25.90 -43.04 6.77
C LEU A 463 26.33 -43.29 8.23
N PRO A 464 25.44 -43.23 9.22
CA PRO A 464 25.76 -43.60 10.60
C PRO A 464 26.18 -45.06 10.68
N ALA A 465 27.17 -45.35 11.51
CA ALA A 465 27.64 -46.74 11.73
C ALA A 465 26.48 -47.59 12.28
N GLY A 466 26.16 -48.70 11.59
CA GLY A 466 25.12 -49.65 12.00
C GLY A 466 23.70 -49.32 11.50
N ALA A 467 23.51 -48.34 10.64
CA ALA A 467 22.22 -48.05 10.02
C ALA A 467 21.76 -49.22 9.13
N ALA A 468 20.59 -49.81 9.42
CA ALA A 468 20.05 -50.97 8.65
C ALA A 468 19.28 -50.49 7.39
N ALA A 469 18.59 -49.41 7.42
CA ALA A 469 17.88 -48.76 6.31
C ALA A 469 17.63 -47.30 6.61
N GLN A 470 17.68 -46.47 5.58
CA GLN A 470 17.33 -45.05 5.67
C GLN A 470 16.53 -44.64 4.43
N PHE A 471 15.46 -43.88 4.66
CA PHE A 471 14.61 -43.29 3.62
C PHE A 471 14.78 -41.78 3.68
N PHE A 472 14.78 -41.16 2.53
CA PHE A 472 14.98 -39.74 2.39
C PHE A 472 13.89 -39.06 1.55
N VAL A 473 13.52 -37.88 1.91
CA VAL A 473 12.67 -37.02 1.12
C VAL A 473 13.19 -35.58 1.21
N VAL A 474 13.05 -34.83 0.14
CA VAL A 474 13.27 -33.39 0.14
C VAL A 474 11.94 -32.71 0.34
N SER A 475 11.87 -31.82 1.34
CA SER A 475 10.74 -30.91 1.56
C SER A 475 11.21 -29.47 1.37
N GLU A 476 10.28 -28.61 0.99
CA GLU A 476 10.50 -27.16 0.94
C GLU A 476 9.42 -26.49 1.77
N ASP A 477 9.84 -25.67 2.74
CA ASP A 477 8.93 -24.86 3.55
C ASP A 477 8.60 -23.58 2.77
N HIS A 478 7.32 -23.28 2.59
CA HIS A 478 6.78 -22.15 1.82
C HIS A 478 6.29 -21.02 2.72
#